data_e949e016320a24d3f12ca0e6fe591699
#
_entry.id   e949e016320a24d3f12ca0e6fe591699
#
_cell.length_a   1.000
_cell.length_b   1.000
_cell.length_c   1.000
_cell.angle_alpha   90.00
_cell.angle_beta   90.00
_cell.angle_gamma   90.00
#
_symmetry.space_group_name_H-M   'P 1'
#
loop_
_entity.id
_entity.type
_entity.pdbx_description
1 polymer ?
#
loop_
_entity_poly.entity_id
_entity_poly.type
_entity_poly.pdbx_seq_one_letter_code
_entity_poly.pdbx_strand_id
1 'polypeptide(L)'
;MWTQKMKHVGVMAVVSVAVLASSQAMAGPRLDQVLQSKTLRVGTPGDDRPFAIQADGAYSGHDIDVIEAMAKEMGVKVAYVPTTWPNLMADLQADKFDVAVGGITRNVTRISQAQMLPGYAPFGKVALVRKAEAGKYKTAASLNQPNVRVIKNPGGTNEAYVLANLTKAQVSTHDKNAEIPALIAEGKGDVMITETYEALHYAQADKRLHAAFLQQPLTPVNQLGFLYPKDDADFSRVLEFTWEQVGNRGGLKEAASKWLK
;
A
#
# COMPACT_ATOMS: atom_id res chain seq x y z
N MET A 1 -100.66 10.43 -3.56
CA MET A 1 -99.71 11.09 -2.62
C MET A 1 -98.43 10.32 -2.69
N TRP A 2 -97.46 10.87 -3.37
CA TRP A 2 -96.18 10.24 -3.57
C TRP A 2 -95.07 11.07 -2.84
N THR A 3 -94.41 10.48 -1.90
CA THR A 3 -93.27 11.07 -1.17
C THR A 3 -91.96 10.57 -1.83
N GLN A 4 -91.21 11.48 -2.44
CA GLN A 4 -89.90 11.23 -2.95
C GLN A 4 -88.93 11.26 -1.81
N LYS A 5 -88.10 10.16 -1.67
CA LYS A 5 -86.92 10.09 -0.83
C LYS A 5 -85.66 10.57 -1.61
N MET A 6 -85.13 11.68 -1.22
CA MET A 6 -83.85 12.14 -1.69
C MET A 6 -82.73 11.29 -1.07
N LYS A 7 -81.89 10.67 -1.93
CA LYS A 7 -80.67 9.97 -1.55
C LYS A 7 -79.51 10.96 -1.57
N HIS A 8 -78.91 11.18 -0.43
CA HIS A 8 -77.67 11.93 -0.35
C HIS A 8 -76.50 11.00 -0.77
N VAL A 9 -75.78 11.34 -1.85
CA VAL A 9 -74.55 10.69 -2.27
C VAL A 9 -73.37 11.47 -1.60
N GLY A 10 -72.78 10.90 -0.61
CA GLY A 10 -71.57 11.42 -0.01
C GLY A 10 -70.34 11.13 -0.88
N VAL A 11 -69.74 12.18 -1.41
CA VAL A 11 -68.47 12.08 -2.13
C VAL A 11 -67.35 12.01 -1.08
N MET A 12 -66.76 10.84 -0.90
CA MET A 12 -65.55 10.67 -0.11
C MET A 12 -64.34 11.10 -0.97
N ALA A 13 -63.76 12.25 -0.66
CA ALA A 13 -62.48 12.67 -1.24
C ALA A 13 -61.36 11.88 -0.58
N VAL A 14 -60.74 10.94 -1.34
CA VAL A 14 -59.52 10.23 -0.93
C VAL A 14 -58.36 11.18 -1.19
N VAL A 15 -57.81 11.76 -0.12
CA VAL A 15 -56.54 12.51 -0.16
C VAL A 15 -55.38 11.50 -0.16
N SER A 16 -54.85 11.24 -1.35
CA SER A 16 -53.58 10.45 -1.47
C SER A 16 -52.41 11.30 -1.03
N VAL A 17 -51.91 11.06 0.18
CA VAL A 17 -50.61 11.60 0.65
C VAL A 17 -49.52 10.82 -0.05
N ALA A 18 -48.90 11.38 -1.09
CA ALA A 18 -47.70 10.88 -1.69
C ALA A 18 -46.52 11.13 -0.70
N VAL A 19 -46.12 10.11 0.03
CA VAL A 19 -44.87 10.13 0.81
C VAL A 19 -43.73 10.09 -0.20
N LEU A 20 -43.12 11.25 -0.47
CA LEU A 20 -41.83 11.34 -1.15
C LEU A 20 -40.79 10.75 -0.22
N ALA A 21 -40.53 9.46 -0.36
CA ALA A 21 -39.35 8.83 0.20
C ALA A 21 -38.13 9.45 -0.50
N SER A 22 -37.52 10.47 0.11
CA SER A 22 -36.20 10.93 -0.26
C SER A 22 -35.27 9.75 -0.07
N SER A 23 -34.91 9.05 -1.14
CA SER A 23 -33.77 8.12 -1.12
C SER A 23 -32.53 8.97 -0.85
N GLN A 24 -32.15 9.07 0.42
CA GLN A 24 -30.80 9.50 0.75
C GLN A 24 -29.90 8.47 0.09
N ALA A 25 -29.09 8.90 -0.88
CA ALA A 25 -28.04 8.10 -1.41
C ALA A 25 -27.11 7.81 -0.22
N MET A 26 -27.22 6.60 0.34
CA MET A 26 -26.30 6.15 1.38
C MET A 26 -24.96 5.97 0.71
N ALA A 27 -23.92 6.55 1.30
CA ALA A 27 -22.53 6.22 0.95
C ALA A 27 -22.34 4.70 1.07
N GLY A 28 -21.33 4.16 0.42
CA GLY A 28 -21.05 2.73 0.55
C GLY A 28 -20.70 2.36 2.00
N PRO A 29 -20.90 1.10 2.40
CA PRO A 29 -20.82 0.68 3.80
C PRO A 29 -19.46 0.96 4.44
N ARG A 30 -18.37 0.92 3.69
CA ARG A 30 -17.02 1.22 4.18
C ARG A 30 -16.82 2.71 4.44
N LEU A 31 -17.24 3.56 3.48
CA LEU A 31 -17.15 5.00 3.66
C LEU A 31 -17.95 5.45 4.88
N ASP A 32 -19.18 4.96 5.03
CA ASP A 32 -20.05 5.27 6.17
C ASP A 32 -19.37 4.85 7.49
N GLN A 33 -18.80 3.66 7.55
CA GLN A 33 -18.08 3.17 8.73
C GLN A 33 -16.89 4.06 9.09
N VAL A 34 -16.06 4.45 8.11
CA VAL A 34 -14.90 5.32 8.32
C VAL A 34 -15.33 6.70 8.82
N LEU A 35 -16.35 7.30 8.21
CA LEU A 35 -16.82 8.64 8.58
C LEU A 35 -17.54 8.67 9.94
N GLN A 36 -18.32 7.64 10.27
CA GLN A 36 -19.03 7.53 11.56
C GLN A 36 -18.06 7.24 12.71
N SER A 37 -17.11 6.30 12.52
CA SER A 37 -16.11 5.97 13.54
C SER A 37 -15.01 7.03 13.68
N LYS A 38 -14.93 7.98 12.73
CA LYS A 38 -13.83 8.95 12.62
C LYS A 38 -12.45 8.28 12.57
N THR A 39 -12.38 7.08 11.99
CA THR A 39 -11.16 6.29 11.98
C THR A 39 -10.97 5.60 10.64
N LEU A 40 -9.80 5.78 10.03
CA LEU A 40 -9.31 5.04 8.86
C LEU A 40 -8.35 3.95 9.36
N ARG A 41 -8.72 2.67 9.15
CA ARG A 41 -7.86 1.53 9.48
C ARG A 41 -6.80 1.37 8.39
N VAL A 42 -5.53 1.44 8.75
CA VAL A 42 -4.41 1.41 7.80
C VAL A 42 -3.54 0.20 8.05
N GLY A 43 -3.56 -0.76 7.13
CA GLY A 43 -2.72 -1.95 7.16
C GLY A 43 -1.30 -1.64 6.70
N THR A 44 -0.29 -2.10 7.43
CA THR A 44 1.10 -1.98 6.98
C THR A 44 1.97 -3.08 7.58
N PRO A 45 2.93 -3.65 6.80
CA PRO A 45 3.96 -4.53 7.35
C PRO A 45 4.92 -3.80 8.31
N GLY A 46 5.12 -2.48 8.11
CA GLY A 46 5.94 -1.65 8.98
C GLY A 46 7.42 -2.02 9.01
N ASP A 47 7.95 -2.57 7.92
CA ASP A 47 9.32 -3.07 7.82
C ASP A 47 10.05 -2.68 6.52
N ASP A 48 9.49 -1.72 5.76
CA ASP A 48 10.04 -1.24 4.47
C ASP A 48 10.43 0.24 4.55
N ARG A 49 11.71 0.51 4.74
CA ARG A 49 12.27 1.87 4.68
C ARG A 49 12.49 2.28 3.22
N PRO A 50 12.25 3.54 2.85
CA PRO A 50 11.81 4.67 3.69
C PRO A 50 10.28 4.85 3.73
N PHE A 51 9.47 3.88 3.32
CA PHE A 51 8.04 4.01 3.13
C PHE A 51 7.22 3.86 4.41
N ALA A 52 7.40 2.76 5.13
CA ALA A 52 6.78 2.54 6.43
C ALA A 52 7.68 1.69 7.33
N ILE A 53 8.00 2.20 8.49
CA ILE A 53 8.74 1.48 9.53
C ILE A 53 8.04 1.65 10.88
N GLN A 54 7.89 0.55 11.60
CA GLN A 54 7.49 0.56 12.99
C GLN A 54 8.74 0.47 13.87
N ALA A 55 8.94 1.49 14.69
CA ALA A 55 10.01 1.52 15.68
C ALA A 55 9.50 2.19 16.96
N ASP A 56 9.87 1.68 18.11
CA ASP A 56 9.52 2.23 19.42
C ASP A 56 8.01 2.50 19.62
N GLY A 57 7.17 1.63 19.03
CA GLY A 57 5.71 1.74 19.11
C GLY A 57 5.08 2.76 18.16
N ALA A 58 5.87 3.47 17.35
CA ALA A 58 5.39 4.46 16.39
C ALA A 58 5.68 4.04 14.94
N TYR A 59 4.84 4.52 14.01
CA TYR A 59 5.07 4.38 12.57
C TYR A 59 5.64 5.67 12.00
N SER A 60 6.53 5.54 11.03
CA SER A 60 7.12 6.68 10.30
C SER A 60 7.51 6.26 8.88
N GLY A 61 7.62 7.22 7.97
CA GLY A 61 8.01 6.99 6.58
C GLY A 61 7.19 7.81 5.61
N HIS A 62 7.56 7.73 4.33
CA HIS A 62 6.88 8.43 3.24
C HIS A 62 5.38 8.15 3.22
N ASP A 63 5.01 6.88 3.23
CA ASP A 63 3.61 6.47 3.09
C ASP A 63 2.81 6.79 4.35
N ILE A 64 3.48 6.81 5.51
CA ILE A 64 2.89 7.22 6.77
C ILE A 64 2.53 8.71 6.73
N ASP A 65 3.46 9.58 6.33
CA ASP A 65 3.19 11.02 6.20
C ASP A 65 2.05 11.29 5.21
N VAL A 66 2.01 10.56 4.08
CA VAL A 66 0.97 10.74 3.06
C VAL A 66 -0.39 10.27 3.55
N ILE A 67 -0.51 9.08 4.16
CA ILE A 67 -1.80 8.57 4.63
C ILE A 67 -2.37 9.38 5.80
N GLU A 68 -1.51 9.92 6.67
CA GLU A 68 -1.91 10.85 7.72
C GLU A 68 -2.46 12.17 7.13
N ALA A 69 -1.84 12.68 6.07
CA ALA A 69 -2.35 13.86 5.36
C ALA A 69 -3.70 13.58 4.69
N MET A 70 -3.89 12.40 4.10
CA MET A 70 -5.17 11.98 3.51
C MET A 70 -6.26 11.83 4.58
N ALA A 71 -5.95 11.18 5.70
CA ALA A 71 -6.88 11.00 6.81
C ALA A 71 -7.31 12.36 7.41
N LYS A 72 -6.37 13.29 7.54
CA LYS A 72 -6.65 14.67 7.97
C LYS A 72 -7.61 15.38 7.00
N GLU A 73 -7.42 15.22 5.70
CA GLU A 73 -8.31 15.77 4.68
C GLU A 73 -9.72 15.18 4.77
N MET A 74 -9.84 13.90 5.11
CA MET A 74 -11.12 13.23 5.35
C MET A 74 -11.76 13.61 6.71
N GLY A 75 -11.05 14.31 7.60
CA GLY A 75 -11.49 14.63 8.95
C GLY A 75 -11.58 13.42 9.89
N VAL A 76 -10.69 12.43 9.68
CA VAL A 76 -10.61 11.19 10.47
C VAL A 76 -9.19 10.98 11.02
N LYS A 77 -9.04 10.04 11.96
CA LYS A 77 -7.74 9.61 12.50
C LYS A 77 -7.29 8.31 11.85
N VAL A 78 -6.00 8.08 11.79
CA VAL A 78 -5.43 6.80 11.39
C VAL A 78 -5.36 5.84 12.58
N ALA A 79 -5.78 4.59 12.35
CA ALA A 79 -5.52 3.47 13.23
C ALA A 79 -4.70 2.42 12.48
N TYR A 80 -3.43 2.27 12.84
CA TYR A 80 -2.55 1.30 12.21
C TYR A 80 -2.89 -0.12 12.62
N VAL A 81 -2.99 -1.01 11.62
CA VAL A 81 -3.25 -2.45 11.78
C VAL A 81 -2.02 -3.20 11.27
N PRO A 82 -1.26 -3.86 12.15
CA PRO A 82 -0.12 -4.66 11.71
C PRO A 82 -0.55 -5.79 10.77
N THR A 83 0.19 -5.98 9.69
CA THR A 83 0.08 -7.12 8.79
C THR A 83 1.47 -7.64 8.41
N THR A 84 1.55 -8.58 7.49
CA THR A 84 2.82 -9.09 6.95
C THR A 84 2.73 -9.16 5.43
N TRP A 85 3.87 -9.20 4.74
CA TRP A 85 3.87 -9.33 3.28
C TRP A 85 3.11 -10.55 2.77
N PRO A 86 3.24 -11.76 3.38
CA PRO A 86 2.43 -12.91 2.99
C PRO A 86 0.92 -12.72 3.19
N ASN A 87 0.51 -12.01 4.25
CA ASN A 87 -0.88 -11.87 4.63
C ASN A 87 -1.57 -10.62 4.04
N LEU A 88 -0.83 -9.69 3.46
CA LEU A 88 -1.31 -8.37 3.03
C LEU A 88 -2.64 -8.44 2.24
N MET A 89 -2.70 -9.30 1.23
CA MET A 89 -3.89 -9.44 0.38
C MET A 89 -5.04 -10.15 1.11
N ALA A 90 -4.74 -11.20 1.87
CA ALA A 90 -5.73 -11.95 2.64
C ALA A 90 -6.34 -11.09 3.75
N ASP A 91 -5.53 -10.29 4.44
CA ASP A 91 -5.98 -9.39 5.50
C ASP A 91 -6.85 -8.25 4.95
N LEU A 92 -6.51 -7.71 3.76
CA LEU A 92 -7.36 -6.73 3.06
C LEU A 92 -8.72 -7.33 2.68
N GLN A 93 -8.73 -8.55 2.11
CA GLN A 93 -9.96 -9.26 1.72
C GLN A 93 -10.82 -9.68 2.93
N ALA A 94 -10.18 -9.92 4.07
CA ALA A 94 -10.85 -10.22 5.33
C ALA A 94 -11.32 -8.96 6.09
N ASP A 95 -11.27 -7.78 5.45
CA ASP A 95 -11.70 -6.49 6.02
C ASP A 95 -11.02 -6.11 7.34
N LYS A 96 -9.74 -6.47 7.50
CA LYS A 96 -8.98 -6.09 8.71
C LYS A 96 -8.60 -4.61 8.70
N PHE A 97 -8.47 -4.00 7.53
CA PHE A 97 -8.15 -2.59 7.33
C PHE A 97 -8.78 -2.05 6.03
N ASP A 98 -8.87 -0.73 5.94
CA ASP A 98 -9.51 -0.02 4.83
C ASP A 98 -8.54 0.31 3.69
N VAL A 99 -7.29 0.60 4.02
CA VAL A 99 -6.19 0.92 3.09
C VAL A 99 -4.93 0.24 3.57
N ALA A 100 -4.09 -0.24 2.65
CA ALA A 100 -2.75 -0.72 2.96
C ALA A 100 -1.68 0.19 2.34
N VAL A 101 -0.62 0.46 3.11
CA VAL A 101 0.52 1.33 2.75
C VAL A 101 1.85 0.69 3.17
N GLY A 102 2.96 1.19 2.64
CA GLY A 102 4.31 0.78 3.03
C GLY A 102 5.11 0.17 1.88
N GLY A 103 5.34 0.93 0.80
CA GLY A 103 6.17 0.47 -0.32
C GLY A 103 5.51 -0.60 -1.19
N ILE A 104 4.19 -0.59 -1.32
CA ILE A 104 3.44 -1.65 -2.01
C ILE A 104 3.57 -1.51 -3.53
N THR A 105 4.28 -2.45 -4.16
CA THR A 105 4.42 -2.53 -5.62
C THR A 105 3.06 -2.64 -6.31
N ARG A 106 2.78 -1.78 -7.29
CA ARG A 106 1.63 -1.93 -8.20
C ARG A 106 1.90 -3.06 -9.19
N ASN A 107 0.98 -4.00 -9.32
CA ASN A 107 1.05 -5.07 -10.30
C ASN A 107 -0.34 -5.61 -10.65
N VAL A 108 -0.42 -6.35 -11.77
CA VAL A 108 -1.69 -6.89 -12.28
C VAL A 108 -2.36 -7.83 -11.27
N THR A 109 -1.60 -8.66 -10.55
CA THR A 109 -2.14 -9.59 -9.55
C THR A 109 -2.87 -8.86 -8.43
N ARG A 110 -2.31 -7.77 -7.91
CA ARG A 110 -2.95 -6.95 -6.87
C ARG A 110 -4.15 -6.18 -7.42
N ILE A 111 -4.00 -5.53 -8.58
CA ILE A 111 -5.06 -4.72 -9.20
C ILE A 111 -6.25 -5.59 -9.65
N SER A 112 -6.05 -6.85 -10.01
CA SER A 112 -7.15 -7.77 -10.34
C SER A 112 -8.01 -8.13 -9.12
N GLN A 113 -7.47 -8.07 -7.92
CA GLN A 113 -8.15 -8.46 -6.67
C GLN A 113 -8.60 -7.27 -5.81
N ALA A 114 -7.96 -6.11 -5.96
CA ALA A 114 -8.20 -4.89 -5.19
C ALA A 114 -8.01 -3.67 -6.09
N GLN A 115 -8.14 -2.46 -5.55
CA GLN A 115 -7.79 -1.21 -6.23
C GLN A 115 -6.47 -0.66 -5.67
N MET A 116 -5.82 0.20 -6.44
CA MET A 116 -4.63 0.92 -6.01
C MET A 116 -4.69 2.37 -6.47
N LEU A 117 -4.39 3.30 -5.57
CA LEU A 117 -4.23 4.72 -5.90
C LEU A 117 -3.20 4.92 -7.02
N PRO A 118 -3.20 6.08 -7.70
CA PRO A 118 -2.21 6.41 -8.72
C PRO A 118 -0.79 6.15 -8.24
N GLY A 119 0.06 5.68 -9.15
CA GLY A 119 1.41 5.29 -8.81
C GLY A 119 2.28 6.49 -8.44
N TYR A 120 3.15 6.27 -7.48
CA TYR A 120 4.19 7.21 -7.05
C TYR A 120 5.54 6.47 -6.95
N ALA A 121 6.65 7.21 -6.70
CA ALA A 121 7.99 6.66 -6.50
C ALA A 121 8.37 5.59 -7.55
N PRO A 122 8.70 5.99 -8.78
CA PRO A 122 9.14 5.04 -9.80
C PRO A 122 10.39 4.31 -9.35
N PHE A 123 10.42 2.99 -9.49
CA PHE A 123 11.50 2.13 -9.02
C PHE A 123 11.73 0.93 -9.94
N GLY A 124 12.87 0.27 -9.76
CA GLY A 124 13.13 -1.07 -10.28
C GLY A 124 13.69 -1.97 -9.17
N LYS A 125 13.71 -3.27 -9.39
CA LYS A 125 14.43 -4.20 -8.51
C LYS A 125 15.92 -3.95 -8.65
N VAL A 126 16.61 -3.93 -7.53
CA VAL A 126 18.05 -3.71 -7.40
C VAL A 126 18.63 -4.69 -6.39
N ALA A 127 19.94 -4.73 -6.26
CA ALA A 127 20.60 -5.57 -5.26
C ALA A 127 21.32 -4.70 -4.22
N LEU A 128 21.04 -4.94 -2.95
CA LEU A 128 21.84 -4.43 -1.84
C LEU A 128 22.94 -5.45 -1.52
N VAL A 129 24.19 -5.00 -1.58
CA VAL A 129 25.38 -5.84 -1.41
C VAL A 129 26.40 -5.15 -0.52
N ARG A 130 27.43 -5.88 -0.05
CA ARG A 130 28.57 -5.24 0.62
C ARG A 130 29.36 -4.36 -0.36
N LYS A 131 29.70 -3.15 0.04
CA LYS A 131 30.45 -2.19 -0.77
C LYS A 131 31.80 -2.75 -1.23
N ALA A 132 32.51 -3.47 -0.36
CA ALA A 132 33.80 -4.10 -0.69
C ALA A 132 33.68 -5.16 -1.80
N GLU A 133 32.50 -5.70 -2.02
CA GLU A 133 32.22 -6.75 -3.01
C GLU A 133 31.40 -6.28 -4.21
N ALA A 134 31.02 -5.00 -4.27
CA ALA A 134 30.17 -4.44 -5.34
C ALA A 134 30.73 -4.73 -6.74
N GLY A 135 32.04 -4.77 -6.89
CA GLY A 135 32.71 -5.10 -8.16
C GLY A 135 32.43 -6.52 -8.70
N LYS A 136 31.96 -7.44 -7.85
CA LYS A 136 31.59 -8.81 -8.24
C LYS A 136 30.20 -8.86 -8.91
N TYR A 137 29.31 -7.92 -8.59
CA TYR A 137 27.90 -7.95 -8.97
C TYR A 137 27.58 -6.88 -10.02
N LYS A 138 28.07 -7.11 -11.25
CA LYS A 138 27.90 -6.17 -12.38
C LYS A 138 26.77 -6.56 -13.35
N THR A 139 26.31 -7.79 -13.29
CA THR A 139 25.23 -8.33 -14.17
C THR A 139 24.25 -9.16 -13.36
N ALA A 140 23.02 -9.31 -13.84
CA ALA A 140 22.03 -10.19 -13.21
C ALA A 140 22.57 -11.64 -13.08
N ALA A 141 23.31 -12.12 -14.07
CA ALA A 141 23.94 -13.44 -14.04
C ALA A 141 24.96 -13.62 -12.90
N SER A 142 25.65 -12.55 -12.49
CA SER A 142 26.59 -12.62 -11.36
C SER A 142 25.92 -12.79 -10.01
N LEU A 143 24.63 -12.47 -9.89
CA LEU A 143 23.81 -12.71 -8.69
C LEU A 143 23.33 -14.17 -8.60
N ASN A 144 23.19 -14.85 -9.74
CA ASN A 144 22.67 -16.22 -9.84
C ASN A 144 23.80 -17.25 -9.97
N GLN A 145 24.68 -17.32 -8.98
CA GLN A 145 25.80 -18.26 -8.95
C GLN A 145 25.70 -19.17 -7.71
N PRO A 146 26.17 -20.44 -7.76
CA PRO A 146 26.07 -21.39 -6.65
C PRO A 146 26.74 -20.98 -5.36
N ASN A 147 27.69 -20.04 -5.42
CA ASN A 147 28.43 -19.52 -4.28
C ASN A 147 27.89 -18.18 -3.74
N VAL A 148 26.80 -17.65 -4.32
CA VAL A 148 26.13 -16.42 -3.87
C VAL A 148 25.04 -16.76 -2.86
N ARG A 149 25.10 -16.17 -1.67
CA ARG A 149 24.11 -16.33 -0.61
C ARG A 149 23.13 -15.16 -0.65
N VAL A 150 21.89 -15.46 -0.98
CA VAL A 150 20.79 -14.48 -1.06
C VAL A 150 19.93 -14.60 0.18
N ILE A 151 19.70 -13.47 0.87
CA ILE A 151 18.72 -13.41 1.97
C ILE A 151 17.49 -12.64 1.47
N LYS A 152 16.32 -13.21 1.63
CA LYS A 152 15.04 -12.62 1.30
C LYS A 152 14.08 -12.63 2.49
N ASN A 153 13.14 -11.70 2.54
CA ASN A 153 11.95 -11.81 3.40
C ASN A 153 10.90 -12.73 2.74
N PRO A 154 9.98 -13.32 3.51
CA PRO A 154 8.87 -14.10 2.95
C PRO A 154 7.79 -13.18 2.36
N GLY A 155 7.16 -13.64 1.28
CA GLY A 155 6.08 -12.95 0.59
C GLY A 155 6.53 -11.75 -0.25
N GLY A 156 5.57 -11.19 -0.97
CA GLY A 156 5.81 -9.99 -1.76
C GLY A 156 6.58 -10.22 -3.07
N THR A 157 6.93 -9.11 -3.70
CA THR A 157 7.53 -9.10 -5.05
C THR A 157 9.04 -9.35 -5.03
N ASN A 158 9.71 -9.13 -3.89
CA ASN A 158 11.13 -9.42 -3.73
C ASN A 158 11.37 -10.93 -3.71
N GLU A 159 10.61 -11.67 -2.90
CA GLU A 159 10.65 -13.13 -2.91
C GLU A 159 10.31 -13.70 -4.28
N ALA A 160 9.22 -13.23 -4.91
CA ALA A 160 8.83 -13.70 -6.23
C ALA A 160 9.96 -13.52 -7.27
N TYR A 161 10.67 -12.39 -7.24
CA TYR A 161 11.82 -12.15 -8.10
C TYR A 161 12.97 -13.13 -7.81
N VAL A 162 13.34 -13.29 -6.55
CA VAL A 162 14.44 -14.18 -6.13
C VAL A 162 14.16 -15.62 -6.58
N LEU A 163 13.00 -16.15 -6.30
CA LEU A 163 12.63 -17.54 -6.64
C LEU A 163 12.57 -17.78 -8.16
N ALA A 164 12.15 -16.78 -8.94
CA ALA A 164 12.06 -16.90 -10.38
C ALA A 164 13.41 -16.74 -11.12
N ASN A 165 14.34 -15.91 -10.57
CA ASN A 165 15.52 -15.48 -11.32
C ASN A 165 16.85 -15.94 -10.72
N LEU A 166 16.90 -16.26 -9.42
CA LEU A 166 18.15 -16.63 -8.72
C LEU A 166 18.17 -18.11 -8.33
N THR A 167 17.83 -18.97 -9.28
CA THR A 167 17.60 -20.41 -9.10
C THR A 167 18.86 -21.23 -8.78
N LYS A 168 20.07 -20.67 -9.02
CA LYS A 168 21.34 -21.32 -8.73
C LYS A 168 21.95 -20.83 -7.41
N ALA A 169 21.53 -19.65 -6.93
CA ALA A 169 22.04 -19.06 -5.71
C ALA A 169 21.57 -19.84 -4.46
N GLN A 170 22.30 -19.71 -3.38
CA GLN A 170 21.92 -20.24 -2.06
C GLN A 170 20.93 -19.27 -1.40
N VAL A 171 19.63 -19.56 -1.47
CA VAL A 171 18.58 -18.70 -0.95
C VAL A 171 18.19 -19.09 0.47
N SER A 172 18.20 -18.14 1.37
CA SER A 172 17.68 -18.26 2.73
C SER A 172 16.59 -17.23 3.00
N THR A 173 15.72 -17.52 3.95
CA THR A 173 14.62 -16.62 4.36
C THR A 173 14.91 -16.03 5.73
N HIS A 174 14.65 -14.73 5.89
CA HIS A 174 14.67 -14.02 7.17
C HIS A 174 13.37 -13.24 7.31
N ASP A 175 12.63 -13.46 8.40
CA ASP A 175 11.23 -13.00 8.51
C ASP A 175 11.07 -11.48 8.58
N LYS A 176 12.08 -10.79 9.11
CA LYS A 176 12.06 -9.34 9.28
C LYS A 176 12.85 -8.65 8.19
N ASN A 177 12.18 -8.07 7.22
CA ASN A 177 12.81 -7.40 6.08
C ASN A 177 13.83 -6.33 6.53
N ALA A 178 13.47 -5.50 7.49
CA ALA A 178 14.33 -4.41 7.98
C ALA A 178 15.65 -4.87 8.65
N GLU A 179 15.80 -6.15 9.03
CA GLU A 179 17.02 -6.70 9.60
C GLU A 179 18.00 -7.24 8.54
N ILE A 180 17.50 -7.56 7.32
CA ILE A 180 18.33 -8.17 6.26
C ILE A 180 19.52 -7.29 5.87
N PRO A 181 19.43 -5.96 5.72
CA PRO A 181 20.57 -5.12 5.39
C PRO A 181 21.75 -5.26 6.36
N ALA A 182 21.48 -5.37 7.67
CA ALA A 182 22.51 -5.60 8.66
C ALA A 182 23.20 -6.97 8.46
N LEU A 183 22.42 -8.03 8.16
CA LEU A 183 22.95 -9.36 7.86
C LEU A 183 23.87 -9.35 6.62
N ILE A 184 23.52 -8.59 5.59
CA ILE A 184 24.39 -8.39 4.41
C ILE A 184 25.67 -7.65 4.81
N ALA A 185 25.58 -6.57 5.57
CA ALA A 185 26.73 -5.79 6.03
C ALA A 185 27.71 -6.64 6.89
N GLU A 186 27.18 -7.56 7.68
CA GLU A 186 27.92 -8.47 8.55
C GLU A 186 28.48 -9.71 7.81
N GLY A 187 28.17 -9.87 6.52
CA GLY A 187 28.65 -11.00 5.72
C GLY A 187 27.91 -12.32 5.98
N LYS A 188 26.76 -12.29 6.64
CA LYS A 188 25.87 -13.46 6.83
C LYS A 188 25.14 -13.86 5.56
N GLY A 189 24.96 -12.93 4.63
CA GLY A 189 24.54 -13.11 3.24
C GLY A 189 25.37 -12.21 2.33
N ASP A 190 25.16 -12.34 1.04
CA ASP A 190 25.90 -11.57 0.04
C ASP A 190 25.02 -10.57 -0.68
N VAL A 191 23.74 -10.91 -0.88
CA VAL A 191 22.79 -10.16 -1.70
C VAL A 191 21.43 -10.13 -1.01
N MET A 192 20.81 -8.96 -0.99
CA MET A 192 19.37 -8.76 -0.80
C MET A 192 18.80 -8.13 -2.08
N ILE A 193 17.75 -8.72 -2.64
CA ILE A 193 16.98 -8.09 -3.71
C ILE A 193 15.90 -7.24 -3.09
N THR A 194 15.85 -5.97 -3.50
CA THR A 194 14.89 -5.01 -3.00
C THR A 194 14.58 -3.92 -4.05
N GLU A 195 13.86 -2.88 -3.68
CA GLU A 195 13.54 -1.72 -4.51
C GLU A 195 14.61 -0.63 -4.41
N THR A 196 14.63 0.23 -5.44
CA THR A 196 15.59 1.34 -5.58
C THR A 196 15.73 2.18 -4.31
N TYR A 197 14.62 2.63 -3.74
CA TYR A 197 14.65 3.56 -2.60
C TYR A 197 15.07 2.88 -1.30
N GLU A 198 14.65 1.63 -1.07
CA GLU A 198 15.07 0.87 0.09
C GLU A 198 16.58 0.60 0.06
N ALA A 199 17.10 0.17 -1.09
CA ALA A 199 18.54 -0.05 -1.25
C ALA A 199 19.36 1.23 -1.07
N LEU A 200 18.89 2.37 -1.60
CA LEU A 200 19.52 3.68 -1.42
C LEU A 200 19.52 4.08 0.05
N HIS A 201 18.39 3.96 0.73
CA HIS A 201 18.27 4.29 2.14
C HIS A 201 19.30 3.55 2.98
N TYR A 202 19.40 2.23 2.83
CA TYR A 202 20.34 1.42 3.60
C TYR A 202 21.81 1.64 3.20
N ALA A 203 22.12 1.88 1.93
CA ALA A 203 23.46 2.20 1.48
C ALA A 203 23.94 3.60 1.95
N GLN A 204 22.98 4.52 2.19
CA GLN A 204 23.29 5.83 2.79
C GLN A 204 23.51 5.71 4.31
N ALA A 205 22.69 4.91 4.98
CA ALA A 205 22.74 4.73 6.43
C ALA A 205 23.93 3.90 6.89
N ASP A 206 24.32 2.87 6.13
CA ASP A 206 25.47 2.01 6.44
C ASP A 206 26.50 2.01 5.30
N LYS A 207 27.67 2.62 5.52
CA LYS A 207 28.74 2.77 4.52
C LYS A 207 29.41 1.45 4.11
N ARG A 208 29.11 0.35 4.77
CA ARG A 208 29.52 -1.01 4.37
C ARG A 208 28.67 -1.56 3.22
N LEU A 209 27.49 -0.97 2.97
CA LEU A 209 26.54 -1.38 1.95
C LEU A 209 26.67 -0.56 0.66
N HIS A 210 26.18 -1.14 -0.43
CA HIS A 210 26.11 -0.54 -1.77
C HIS A 210 24.86 -1.00 -2.48
N ALA A 211 24.11 -0.03 -3.04
CA ALA A 211 22.99 -0.29 -3.92
C ALA A 211 23.50 -0.49 -5.35
N ALA A 212 23.55 -1.74 -5.80
CA ALA A 212 23.94 -2.11 -7.15
C ALA A 212 22.75 -2.08 -8.11
N PHE A 213 22.98 -1.90 -9.41
CA PHE A 213 21.97 -1.86 -10.49
C PHE A 213 21.06 -0.62 -10.50
N LEU A 214 21.45 0.48 -9.85
CA LEU A 214 20.61 1.70 -9.84
C LEU A 214 20.40 2.31 -11.23
N GLN A 215 21.43 2.28 -12.10
CA GLN A 215 21.36 2.84 -13.45
C GLN A 215 20.66 1.91 -14.44
N GLN A 216 20.71 0.61 -14.19
CA GLN A 216 20.07 -0.43 -15.00
C GLN A 216 19.45 -1.45 -14.05
N PRO A 217 18.23 -1.18 -13.56
CA PRO A 217 17.53 -2.09 -12.66
C PRO A 217 17.32 -3.49 -13.25
N LEU A 218 17.20 -4.47 -12.37
CA LEU A 218 16.98 -5.87 -12.70
C LEU A 218 15.60 -6.15 -13.31
N THR A 219 14.68 -5.19 -13.19
CA THR A 219 13.33 -5.24 -13.78
C THR A 219 13.02 -3.94 -14.49
N PRO A 220 12.06 -3.91 -15.42
CA PRO A 220 11.47 -2.67 -15.91
C PRO A 220 11.00 -1.78 -14.76
N VAL A 221 10.96 -0.47 -15.02
CA VAL A 221 10.46 0.53 -14.06
C VAL A 221 9.00 0.24 -13.73
N ASN A 222 8.68 0.26 -12.45
CA ASN A 222 7.33 0.14 -11.90
C ASN A 222 7.09 1.29 -10.92
N GLN A 223 5.93 1.32 -10.28
CA GLN A 223 5.53 2.31 -9.29
C GLN A 223 4.97 1.64 -8.06
N LEU A 224 5.06 2.33 -6.93
CA LEU A 224 4.38 1.98 -5.70
C LEU A 224 2.97 2.59 -5.68
N GLY A 225 2.09 2.09 -4.82
CA GLY A 225 0.74 2.62 -4.67
C GLY A 225 0.08 2.10 -3.40
N PHE A 226 -0.88 2.86 -2.89
CA PHE A 226 -1.71 2.44 -1.76
C PHE A 226 -2.78 1.47 -2.26
N LEU A 227 -2.97 0.38 -1.54
CA LEU A 227 -3.87 -0.70 -1.90
C LEU A 227 -5.16 -0.61 -1.06
N TYR A 228 -6.34 -0.77 -1.67
CA TYR A 228 -7.62 -0.71 -0.98
C TYR A 228 -8.66 -1.64 -1.64
N PRO A 229 -9.74 -2.03 -0.93
CA PRO A 229 -10.77 -2.91 -1.48
C PRO A 229 -11.53 -2.25 -2.64
N LYS A 230 -12.11 -3.07 -3.52
CA LYS A 230 -12.93 -2.62 -4.65
C LYS A 230 -14.44 -2.76 -4.43
N ASP A 231 -14.85 -2.95 -3.20
CA ASP A 231 -16.22 -3.26 -2.79
C ASP A 231 -17.09 -2.03 -2.50
N ASP A 232 -16.48 -0.82 -2.48
CA ASP A 232 -17.18 0.44 -2.19
C ASP A 232 -16.70 1.56 -3.14
N ALA A 233 -17.55 1.91 -4.10
CA ALA A 233 -17.24 2.93 -5.10
C ALA A 233 -17.18 4.34 -4.50
N ASP A 234 -17.95 4.62 -3.45
CA ASP A 234 -17.94 5.92 -2.78
C ASP A 234 -16.68 6.09 -1.95
N PHE A 235 -16.22 5.05 -1.25
CA PHE A 235 -14.94 5.03 -0.58
C PHE A 235 -13.79 5.25 -1.56
N SER A 236 -13.81 4.56 -2.71
CA SER A 236 -12.82 4.73 -3.77
C SER A 236 -12.73 6.18 -4.24
N ARG A 237 -13.87 6.82 -4.56
CA ARG A 237 -13.91 8.24 -4.99
C ARG A 237 -13.36 9.19 -3.93
N VAL A 238 -13.67 8.96 -2.66
CA VAL A 238 -13.17 9.80 -1.57
C VAL A 238 -11.66 9.63 -1.40
N LEU A 239 -11.14 8.39 -1.46
CA LEU A 239 -9.69 8.16 -1.41
C LEU A 239 -8.94 8.81 -2.58
N GLU A 240 -9.44 8.64 -3.80
CA GLU A 240 -8.86 9.25 -5.00
C GLU A 240 -8.88 10.78 -4.92
N PHE A 241 -10.00 11.36 -4.52
CA PHE A 241 -10.12 12.80 -4.31
C PHE A 241 -9.15 13.31 -3.24
N THR A 242 -9.04 12.64 -2.11
CA THR A 242 -8.11 13.07 -1.05
C THR A 242 -6.64 12.92 -1.47
N TRP A 243 -6.30 11.89 -2.24
CA TRP A 243 -4.99 11.76 -2.87
C TRP A 243 -4.66 12.96 -3.77
N GLU A 244 -5.59 13.34 -4.64
CA GLU A 244 -5.45 14.52 -5.50
C GLU A 244 -5.30 15.81 -4.69
N GLN A 245 -6.11 16.00 -3.64
CA GLN A 245 -6.02 17.20 -2.78
C GLN A 245 -4.67 17.29 -2.06
N VAL A 246 -4.19 16.18 -1.49
CA VAL A 246 -2.86 16.12 -0.86
C VAL A 246 -1.77 16.42 -1.89
N GLY A 247 -1.89 15.89 -3.10
CA GLY A 247 -0.97 16.16 -4.21
C GLY A 247 -0.96 17.63 -4.63
N ASN A 248 -2.15 18.21 -4.87
CA ASN A 248 -2.33 19.60 -5.30
C ASN A 248 -1.82 20.62 -4.26
N ARG A 249 -1.87 20.27 -2.97
CA ARG A 249 -1.33 21.07 -1.86
C ARG A 249 0.16 20.82 -1.60
N GLY A 250 0.80 19.98 -2.39
CA GLY A 250 2.24 19.71 -2.31
C GLY A 250 2.64 18.64 -1.29
N GLY A 251 1.70 17.99 -0.60
CA GLY A 251 1.99 17.01 0.45
C GLY A 251 2.74 15.78 -0.08
N LEU A 252 2.42 15.29 -1.30
CA LEU A 252 3.18 14.20 -1.93
C LEU A 252 4.63 14.60 -2.20
N LYS A 253 4.86 15.84 -2.68
CA LYS A 253 6.19 16.36 -2.94
C LYS A 253 6.99 16.57 -1.65
N GLU A 254 6.33 17.05 -0.61
CA GLU A 254 6.94 17.24 0.72
C GLU A 254 7.40 15.89 1.30
N ALA A 255 6.53 14.89 1.32
CA ALA A 255 6.87 13.55 1.77
C ALA A 255 8.01 12.94 0.94
N ALA A 256 7.98 13.06 -0.39
CA ALA A 256 9.05 12.58 -1.25
C ALA A 256 10.38 13.31 -0.97
N SER A 257 10.35 14.63 -0.77
CA SER A 257 11.55 15.42 -0.46
C SER A 257 12.16 15.08 0.91
N LYS A 258 11.33 14.65 1.85
CA LYS A 258 11.76 14.23 3.20
C LYS A 258 12.37 12.83 3.19
N TRP A 259 11.77 11.89 2.46
CA TRP A 259 12.05 10.46 2.61
C TRP A 259 12.75 9.81 1.41
N LEU A 260 12.51 10.26 0.17
CA LEU A 260 12.98 9.61 -1.06
C LEU A 260 14.21 10.33 -1.64
N LYS A 261 15.32 10.33 -0.90
CA LYS A 261 16.58 10.99 -1.27
C LYS A 261 17.62 10.00 -1.74
#